data_e7358993d29e4b60c44996c01c0b5330
#
_entry.id   e7358993d29e4b60c44996c01c0b5330
#
_cell.length_a   1.000
_cell.length_b   1.000
_cell.length_c   1.000
_cell.angle_alpha   90.00
_cell.angle_beta   90.00
_cell.angle_gamma   90.00
#
_symmetry.space_group_name_H-M   'P 1'
#
loop_
_entity.id
_entity.type
_entity.pdbx_description
1 polymer ?
#
loop_
_entity_poly.entity_id
_entity_poly.type
_entity_poly.pdbx_seq_one_letter_code
_entity_poly.pdbx_strand_id
1 'polypeptide(L)'
;MYQGKAYAMRQHGFARDQTFELVDQGPNSLTLLLTDSEITHEQYPFAFELRVTYTLTNHSLEIKHGVYNPGSEEILFSLGGHPGFHLDGSLNEYFLDFGGDFKVKQHLITGNFYNGATRDLSLNRRFKLSDELFASDAIVVKSPPFQSIGFGKNDGTRLLTLHCKDWSAVGLWTKPGAPFFCIEPLWGWADSLDSDSTLDCKEGIMRLAPLHKQEFEYSLELH
;
A
#
# COMPACT_ATOMS: atom_id res chain seq x y z
N MET A 1 -18.07 -8.11 8.01
CA MET A 1 -19.52 -8.39 7.74
C MET A 1 -19.94 -7.62 6.49
N TYR A 2 -20.70 -8.24 5.61
CA TYR A 2 -21.36 -7.59 4.48
C TYR A 2 -22.76 -8.20 4.31
N GLN A 3 -23.80 -7.37 4.23
CA GLN A 3 -25.21 -7.79 4.14
C GLN A 3 -25.59 -8.89 5.16
N GLY A 4 -25.12 -8.75 6.39
CA GLY A 4 -25.41 -9.69 7.50
C GLY A 4 -24.63 -11.01 7.47
N LYS A 5 -23.78 -11.25 6.47
CA LYS A 5 -22.91 -12.44 6.38
C LYS A 5 -21.48 -12.10 6.77
N ALA A 6 -20.82 -13.01 7.51
CA ALA A 6 -19.42 -12.90 7.87
C ALA A 6 -18.51 -13.46 6.75
N TYR A 7 -17.44 -12.73 6.44
CA TYR A 7 -16.40 -13.16 5.51
C TYR A 7 -15.05 -13.06 6.21
N ALA A 8 -14.26 -14.12 6.15
CA ALA A 8 -12.95 -14.16 6.77
C ALA A 8 -11.90 -13.58 5.80
N MET A 9 -11.48 -12.34 6.05
CA MET A 9 -10.42 -11.68 5.29
C MET A 9 -9.14 -11.65 6.13
N ARG A 10 -8.01 -12.04 5.55
CA ARG A 10 -6.70 -11.94 6.19
C ARG A 10 -6.15 -10.52 6.12
N GLN A 11 -5.19 -10.22 6.98
CA GLN A 11 -4.36 -9.01 6.86
C GLN A 11 -3.78 -8.89 5.44
N HIS A 12 -3.81 -7.69 4.86
CA HIS A 12 -3.40 -7.38 3.49
C HIS A 12 -4.29 -7.98 2.39
N GLY A 13 -5.47 -8.49 2.72
CA GLY A 13 -6.40 -9.06 1.76
C GLY A 13 -5.92 -10.40 1.20
N PHE A 14 -6.45 -10.79 0.06
CA PHE A 14 -6.27 -12.11 -0.54
C PHE A 14 -5.48 -12.10 -1.87
N ALA A 15 -5.39 -10.97 -2.55
CA ALA A 15 -4.82 -10.91 -3.90
C ALA A 15 -3.38 -11.44 -3.98
N ARG A 16 -2.56 -11.18 -2.96
CA ARG A 16 -1.17 -11.66 -2.90
C ARG A 16 -1.03 -13.19 -2.84
N ASP A 17 -2.08 -13.89 -2.42
CA ASP A 17 -2.10 -15.35 -2.27
C ASP A 17 -2.76 -16.04 -3.49
N GLN A 18 -3.13 -15.27 -4.53
CA GLN A 18 -3.76 -15.76 -5.75
C GLN A 18 -2.79 -15.83 -6.93
N THR A 19 -3.09 -16.70 -7.87
CA THR A 19 -2.36 -16.76 -9.15
C THR A 19 -2.96 -15.75 -10.11
N PHE A 20 -2.11 -14.88 -10.65
CA PHE A 20 -2.47 -13.93 -11.70
C PHE A 20 -2.17 -14.53 -13.07
N GLU A 21 -3.02 -14.25 -14.03
CA GLU A 21 -2.82 -14.59 -15.44
C GLU A 21 -2.01 -13.47 -16.12
N LEU A 22 -1.03 -13.83 -16.96
CA LEU A 22 -0.35 -12.87 -17.84
C LEU A 22 -1.24 -12.64 -19.07
N VAL A 23 -1.82 -11.44 -19.18
CA VAL A 23 -2.80 -11.10 -20.24
C VAL A 23 -2.24 -10.18 -21.32
N ASP A 24 -1.14 -9.50 -21.04
CA ASP A 24 -0.44 -8.67 -22.03
C ASP A 24 1.05 -8.58 -21.72
N GLN A 25 1.88 -8.53 -22.76
CA GLN A 25 3.32 -8.40 -22.64
C GLN A 25 3.91 -7.63 -23.82
N GLY A 26 4.61 -6.53 -23.51
CA GLY A 26 5.40 -5.75 -24.45
C GLY A 26 6.90 -5.88 -24.20
N PRO A 27 7.73 -5.15 -24.95
CA PRO A 27 9.19 -5.17 -24.78
C PRO A 27 9.68 -4.75 -23.41
N ASN A 28 8.95 -3.84 -22.75
CA ASN A 28 9.28 -3.25 -21.45
C ASN A 28 8.07 -3.16 -20.52
N SER A 29 7.00 -3.89 -20.81
CA SER A 29 5.78 -3.91 -20.00
C SER A 29 5.18 -5.29 -19.92
N LEU A 30 4.43 -5.54 -18.85
CA LEU A 30 3.58 -6.71 -18.70
C LEU A 30 2.33 -6.35 -17.90
N THR A 31 1.22 -7.02 -18.18
CA THR A 31 -0.02 -6.89 -17.43
C THR A 31 -0.47 -8.24 -16.91
N LEU A 32 -0.67 -8.29 -15.61
CA LEU A 32 -1.20 -9.43 -14.88
C LEU A 32 -2.67 -9.17 -14.52
N LEU A 33 -3.52 -10.19 -14.61
CA LEU A 33 -4.94 -10.15 -14.31
C LEU A 33 -5.29 -11.16 -13.21
N LEU A 34 -6.04 -10.71 -12.24
CA LEU A 34 -6.78 -11.54 -11.29
C LEU A 34 -8.27 -11.22 -11.42
N THR A 35 -9.08 -12.26 -11.60
CA THR A 35 -10.55 -12.17 -11.58
C THR A 35 -11.12 -12.86 -10.35
N ASP A 36 -12.38 -12.58 -10.05
CA ASP A 36 -13.11 -13.31 -9.04
C ASP A 36 -13.27 -14.81 -9.38
N SER A 37 -13.46 -15.61 -8.37
CA SER A 37 -13.60 -17.07 -8.44
C SER A 37 -14.41 -17.56 -7.26
N GLU A 38 -14.83 -18.82 -7.26
CA GLU A 38 -15.49 -19.44 -6.11
C GLU A 38 -14.66 -19.29 -4.83
N ILE A 39 -13.32 -19.44 -4.92
CA ILE A 39 -12.40 -19.30 -3.79
C ILE A 39 -12.38 -17.86 -3.27
N THR A 40 -12.30 -16.85 -4.16
CA THR A 40 -12.28 -15.45 -3.71
C THR A 40 -13.63 -15.03 -3.14
N HIS A 41 -14.76 -15.57 -3.63
CA HIS A 41 -16.10 -15.29 -3.10
C HIS A 41 -16.32 -15.80 -1.66
N GLU A 42 -15.51 -16.74 -1.17
CA GLU A 42 -15.53 -17.16 0.23
C GLU A 42 -15.07 -16.03 1.18
N GLN A 43 -14.20 -15.13 0.69
CA GLN A 43 -13.59 -14.04 1.45
C GLN A 43 -14.13 -12.66 1.04
N TYR A 44 -14.51 -12.50 -0.23
CA TYR A 44 -14.86 -11.22 -0.85
C TYR A 44 -15.99 -11.45 -1.87
N PRO A 45 -17.25 -11.12 -1.52
CA PRO A 45 -18.43 -11.58 -2.28
C PRO A 45 -18.77 -10.71 -3.50
N PHE A 46 -17.77 -10.19 -4.18
CA PHE A 46 -17.95 -9.32 -5.34
C PHE A 46 -17.27 -9.89 -6.57
N ALA A 47 -17.90 -9.68 -7.73
CA ALA A 47 -17.24 -9.85 -9.00
C ALA A 47 -16.25 -8.69 -9.22
N PHE A 48 -15.04 -8.98 -9.66
CA PHE A 48 -14.01 -7.98 -9.92
C PHE A 48 -12.99 -8.44 -10.95
N GLU A 49 -12.33 -7.47 -11.60
CA GLU A 49 -11.06 -7.65 -12.27
C GLU A 49 -10.01 -6.74 -11.63
N LEU A 50 -8.89 -7.30 -11.24
CA LEU A 50 -7.70 -6.56 -10.82
C LEU A 50 -6.59 -6.76 -11.86
N ARG A 51 -6.22 -5.69 -12.55
CA ARG A 51 -5.09 -5.65 -13.48
C ARG A 51 -3.92 -4.96 -12.82
N VAL A 52 -2.75 -5.57 -12.88
CA VAL A 52 -1.49 -4.95 -12.43
C VAL A 52 -0.56 -4.87 -13.61
N THR A 53 -0.28 -3.65 -14.06
CA THR A 53 0.62 -3.38 -15.18
C THR A 53 1.93 -2.84 -14.64
N TYR A 54 3.01 -3.46 -15.04
CA TYR A 54 4.38 -3.01 -14.81
C TYR A 54 4.96 -2.47 -16.11
N THR A 55 5.54 -1.27 -16.05
CA THR A 55 6.20 -0.66 -17.21
C THR A 55 7.58 -0.13 -16.84
N LEU A 56 8.60 -0.54 -17.57
CA LEU A 56 9.96 -0.02 -17.42
C LEU A 56 10.16 1.16 -18.37
N THR A 57 10.57 2.31 -17.84
CA THR A 57 10.90 3.51 -18.59
C THR A 57 12.25 4.05 -18.13
N ASN A 58 13.30 3.93 -18.95
CA ASN A 58 14.65 4.40 -18.62
C ASN A 58 15.13 3.92 -17.23
N HIS A 59 14.95 4.76 -16.20
CA HIS A 59 15.35 4.50 -14.81
C HIS A 59 14.15 4.28 -13.86
N SER A 60 12.93 4.17 -14.39
CA SER A 60 11.72 4.05 -13.58
C SER A 60 10.98 2.75 -13.85
N LEU A 61 10.42 2.18 -12.80
CA LEU A 61 9.40 1.14 -12.84
C LEU A 61 8.07 1.76 -12.44
N GLU A 62 7.13 1.82 -13.37
CA GLU A 62 5.76 2.23 -13.13
C GLU A 62 4.90 1.03 -12.79
N ILE A 63 4.10 1.12 -11.73
CA ILE A 63 3.18 0.07 -11.28
C ILE A 63 1.77 0.65 -11.24
N LYS A 64 0.92 0.16 -12.15
CA LYS A 64 -0.46 0.60 -12.30
C LYS A 64 -1.42 -0.52 -11.92
N HIS A 65 -2.33 -0.22 -11.02
CA HIS A 65 -3.42 -1.09 -10.63
C HIS A 65 -4.72 -0.58 -11.25
N GLY A 66 -5.40 -1.42 -12.00
CA GLY A 66 -6.74 -1.14 -12.53
C GLY A 66 -7.75 -2.07 -11.89
N VAL A 67 -8.72 -1.52 -11.16
CA VAL A 67 -9.86 -2.26 -10.61
C VAL A 67 -11.06 -2.01 -11.50
N TYR A 68 -11.67 -3.06 -12.01
CA TYR A 68 -12.90 -3.01 -12.79
C TYR A 68 -14.00 -3.81 -12.08
N ASN A 69 -15.18 -3.27 -12.05
CA ASN A 69 -16.38 -3.92 -11.54
C ASN A 69 -17.22 -4.47 -12.70
N PRO A 70 -17.13 -5.76 -13.04
CA PRO A 70 -17.94 -6.38 -14.09
C PRO A 70 -19.37 -6.69 -13.66
N GLY A 71 -19.66 -6.58 -12.35
CA GLY A 71 -20.95 -6.96 -11.75
C GLY A 71 -22.05 -5.94 -11.97
N SER A 72 -23.22 -6.24 -11.38
CA SER A 72 -24.43 -5.39 -11.42
C SER A 72 -24.62 -4.55 -10.14
N GLU A 73 -23.79 -4.77 -9.11
CA GLU A 73 -23.85 -4.07 -7.83
C GLU A 73 -22.55 -3.30 -7.58
N GLU A 74 -22.59 -2.27 -6.73
CA GLU A 74 -21.41 -1.55 -6.29
C GLU A 74 -20.48 -2.47 -5.51
N ILE A 75 -19.16 -2.42 -5.80
CA ILE A 75 -18.15 -3.14 -5.03
C ILE A 75 -17.45 -2.22 -4.05
N LEU A 76 -17.02 -2.79 -2.93
CA LEU A 76 -16.33 -2.13 -1.82
C LEU A 76 -14.93 -2.71 -1.69
N PHE A 77 -13.89 -1.91 -1.81
CA PHE A 77 -12.52 -2.41 -1.78
C PHE A 77 -11.53 -1.45 -1.15
N SER A 78 -10.39 -1.97 -0.76
CA SER A 78 -9.16 -1.24 -0.48
C SER A 78 -8.03 -1.87 -1.27
N LEU A 79 -7.03 -1.09 -1.61
CA LEU A 79 -5.88 -1.54 -2.38
C LEU A 79 -4.60 -0.94 -1.80
N GLY A 80 -3.48 -1.63 -1.98
CA GLY A 80 -2.17 -1.10 -1.60
C GLY A 80 -1.04 -1.82 -2.33
N GLY A 81 0.07 -1.12 -2.50
CA GLY A 81 1.36 -1.70 -2.86
C GLY A 81 2.17 -1.98 -1.59
N HIS A 82 2.97 -3.05 -1.63
CA HIS A 82 3.83 -3.41 -0.51
C HIS A 82 5.28 -3.68 -1.00
N PRO A 83 5.89 -2.74 -1.76
CA PRO A 83 7.25 -2.93 -2.24
C PRO A 83 8.23 -2.94 -1.06
N GLY A 84 9.06 -3.97 -1.03
CA GLY A 84 10.15 -4.11 -0.07
C GLY A 84 11.50 -3.94 -0.75
N PHE A 85 12.38 -3.15 -0.15
CA PHE A 85 13.71 -2.83 -0.65
C PHE A 85 14.77 -3.49 0.21
N HIS A 86 15.70 -4.19 -0.43
CA HIS A 86 16.79 -4.86 0.27
C HIS A 86 17.70 -3.86 0.98
N LEU A 87 18.09 -4.17 2.20
CA LEU A 87 19.10 -3.44 2.98
C LEU A 87 20.42 -4.20 2.92
N ASP A 88 21.42 -3.55 2.37
CA ASP A 88 22.81 -3.99 2.46
C ASP A 88 23.46 -3.32 3.69
N GLY A 89 23.34 -3.98 4.84
CA GLY A 89 23.77 -3.45 6.14
C GLY A 89 22.61 -3.15 7.11
N SER A 90 22.87 -2.32 8.10
CA SER A 90 21.93 -1.98 9.15
C SER A 90 20.93 -0.90 8.71
N LEU A 91 19.68 -1.00 9.18
CA LEU A 91 18.66 0.03 8.96
C LEU A 91 19.12 1.44 9.36
N ASN A 92 19.94 1.55 10.40
CA ASN A 92 20.50 2.83 10.87
C ASN A 92 21.41 3.53 9.86
N GLU A 93 21.83 2.85 8.80
CA GLU A 93 22.65 3.43 7.73
C GLU A 93 21.82 4.13 6.65
N TYR A 94 20.47 4.11 6.78
CA TYR A 94 19.57 4.63 5.78
C TYR A 94 18.74 5.81 6.28
N PHE A 95 18.23 6.59 5.35
CA PHE A 95 17.32 7.70 5.60
C PHE A 95 16.19 7.74 4.55
N LEU A 96 15.11 8.43 4.92
CA LEU A 96 14.06 8.86 3.99
C LEU A 96 14.16 10.37 3.74
N ASP A 97 13.87 10.76 2.50
CA ASP A 97 13.76 12.16 2.09
C ASP A 97 12.31 12.43 1.66
N PHE A 98 11.58 13.21 2.44
CA PHE A 98 10.19 13.59 2.16
C PHE A 98 10.06 14.83 1.28
N GLY A 99 11.18 15.36 0.74
CA GLY A 99 11.19 16.56 -0.11
C GLY A 99 11.00 17.89 0.64
N GLY A 100 10.64 17.86 1.92
CA GLY A 100 10.36 19.03 2.77
C GLY A 100 10.29 18.66 4.23
N ASP A 101 9.89 19.65 5.05
CA ASP A 101 9.65 19.46 6.48
C ASP A 101 8.13 19.42 6.72
N PHE A 102 7.65 18.32 7.29
CA PHE A 102 6.24 18.08 7.53
C PHE A 102 5.99 17.66 8.97
N LYS A 103 4.92 18.19 9.55
CA LYS A 103 4.35 17.71 10.82
C LYS A 103 3.11 16.88 10.49
N VAL A 104 3.14 15.61 10.82
CA VAL A 104 2.06 14.66 10.51
C VAL A 104 1.63 13.91 11.77
N LYS A 105 0.50 13.23 11.69
CA LYS A 105 0.05 12.28 12.70
C LYS A 105 0.41 10.86 12.24
N GLN A 106 1.20 10.15 13.04
CA GLN A 106 1.32 8.71 12.93
C GLN A 106 0.11 8.08 13.59
N HIS A 107 -0.62 7.25 12.87
CA HIS A 107 -1.70 6.44 13.42
C HIS A 107 -1.13 5.17 14.05
N LEU A 108 -1.47 4.94 15.32
CA LEU A 108 -0.92 3.82 16.09
C LEU A 108 -1.72 2.54 15.87
N ILE A 109 -1.01 1.42 15.83
CA ILE A 109 -1.53 0.09 15.55
C ILE A 109 -1.44 -0.75 16.83
N THR A 110 -2.45 -1.59 17.05
CA THR A 110 -2.44 -2.65 18.05
C THR A 110 -2.90 -3.95 17.38
N GLY A 111 -2.03 -4.94 17.31
CA GLY A 111 -2.27 -6.10 16.45
C GLY A 111 -2.37 -5.67 14.99
N ASN A 112 -3.50 -5.96 14.35
CA ASN A 112 -3.73 -5.61 12.94
C ASN A 112 -4.66 -4.40 12.76
N PHE A 113 -4.96 -3.63 13.82
CA PHE A 113 -5.99 -2.60 13.85
C PHE A 113 -5.44 -1.26 14.32
N TYR A 114 -6.01 -0.16 13.79
CA TYR A 114 -5.80 1.14 14.39
C TYR A 114 -6.48 1.20 15.76
N ASN A 115 -5.76 1.72 16.75
CA ASN A 115 -6.27 1.81 18.13
C ASN A 115 -6.89 3.17 18.48
N GLY A 116 -7.12 4.03 17.47
CA GLY A 116 -7.68 5.36 17.65
C GLY A 116 -6.67 6.43 18.11
N ALA A 117 -5.50 6.03 18.63
CA ALA A 117 -4.48 6.97 19.08
C ALA A 117 -3.58 7.44 17.93
N THR A 118 -3.04 8.64 18.08
CA THR A 118 -2.04 9.20 17.16
C THR A 118 -0.86 9.76 17.92
N ARG A 119 0.29 9.82 17.26
CA ARG A 119 1.51 10.47 17.74
C ARG A 119 1.97 11.54 16.75
N ASP A 120 2.41 12.68 17.23
CA ASP A 120 3.04 13.69 16.38
C ASP A 120 4.37 13.17 15.85
N LEU A 121 4.57 13.31 14.54
CA LEU A 121 5.79 12.90 13.87
C LEU A 121 6.27 14.05 12.97
N SER A 122 7.58 14.36 13.06
CA SER A 122 8.24 15.33 12.19
C SER A 122 9.03 14.59 11.12
N LEU A 123 8.62 14.75 9.88
CA LEU A 123 9.29 14.21 8.71
C LEU A 123 10.11 15.30 8.02
N ASN A 124 11.27 14.98 7.48
CA ASN A 124 12.17 15.92 6.84
C ASN A 124 12.96 15.29 5.69
N ARG A 125 13.88 16.06 5.09
CA ARG A 125 14.73 15.59 3.99
C ARG A 125 15.79 14.56 4.39
N ARG A 126 16.01 14.32 5.67
CA ARG A 126 16.97 13.34 6.20
C ARG A 126 16.43 12.66 7.44
N PHE A 127 15.22 12.13 7.30
CA PHE A 127 14.59 11.33 8.34
C PHE A 127 15.34 10.01 8.50
N LYS A 128 16.16 9.92 9.56
CA LYS A 128 16.98 8.75 9.84
C LYS A 128 16.11 7.57 10.26
N LEU A 129 16.40 6.41 9.70
CA LEU A 129 15.77 5.15 10.08
C LEU A 129 16.47 4.53 11.27
N SER A 130 15.74 3.81 12.11
CA SER A 130 16.26 2.96 13.18
C SER A 130 15.24 1.87 13.55
N ASP A 131 15.70 0.78 14.13
CA ASP A 131 14.84 -0.32 14.57
C ASP A 131 13.80 0.13 15.62
N GLU A 132 14.14 1.11 16.45
CA GLU A 132 13.25 1.64 17.50
C GLU A 132 11.99 2.31 16.92
N LEU A 133 12.09 2.88 15.72
CA LEU A 133 10.93 3.48 15.04
C LEU A 133 9.84 2.43 14.75
N PHE A 134 10.24 1.19 14.53
CA PHE A 134 9.38 0.08 14.12
C PHE A 134 9.17 -0.98 15.21
N ALA A 135 9.65 -0.72 16.42
CA ALA A 135 9.54 -1.66 17.55
C ALA A 135 8.08 -1.99 17.93
N SER A 136 7.15 -1.08 17.66
CA SER A 136 5.72 -1.28 17.97
C SER A 136 4.89 -1.70 16.76
N ASP A 137 5.32 -1.39 15.56
CA ASP A 137 4.73 -1.73 14.24
C ASP A 137 5.09 -0.64 13.20
N ALA A 138 4.37 -0.61 12.06
CA ALA A 138 4.52 0.34 10.98
C ALA A 138 4.29 1.80 11.42
N ILE A 139 4.96 2.72 10.75
CA ILE A 139 4.59 4.14 10.75
C ILE A 139 3.55 4.33 9.66
N VAL A 140 2.32 4.64 10.03
CA VAL A 140 1.25 4.93 9.07
C VAL A 140 0.82 6.38 9.17
N VAL A 141 0.85 7.06 8.02
CA VAL A 141 0.40 8.44 7.85
C VAL A 141 -0.78 8.46 6.89
N LYS A 142 -1.96 8.84 7.37
CA LYS A 142 -3.15 9.07 6.54
C LYS A 142 -3.07 10.44 5.88
N SER A 143 -3.52 10.56 4.64
CA SER A 143 -3.52 11.80 3.84
C SER A 143 -2.15 12.51 3.88
N PRO A 144 -1.07 11.85 3.47
CA PRO A 144 0.26 12.43 3.56
C PRO A 144 0.38 13.70 2.72
N PRO A 145 1.02 14.78 3.24
CA PRO A 145 1.11 16.07 2.56
C PRO A 145 2.24 16.12 1.52
N PHE A 146 2.80 14.99 1.14
CA PHE A 146 3.88 14.83 0.16
C PHE A 146 3.46 13.79 -0.89
N GLN A 147 4.10 13.81 -2.06
CA GLN A 147 3.79 12.92 -3.20
C GLN A 147 4.97 12.03 -3.59
N SER A 148 6.05 12.07 -2.83
CA SER A 148 7.22 11.22 -3.05
C SER A 148 8.00 10.97 -1.76
N ILE A 149 8.72 9.87 -1.73
CA ILE A 149 9.65 9.50 -0.66
C ILE A 149 10.93 9.01 -1.30
N GLY A 150 12.02 9.73 -1.10
CA GLY A 150 13.36 9.28 -1.45
C GLY A 150 13.90 8.32 -0.40
N PHE A 151 14.62 7.29 -0.82
CA PHE A 151 15.31 6.33 0.03
C PHE A 151 16.77 6.29 -0.32
N GLY A 152 17.64 6.41 0.69
CA GLY A 152 19.09 6.50 0.48
C GLY A 152 19.90 6.11 1.69
N LYS A 153 21.23 6.01 1.49
CA LYS A 153 22.22 5.75 2.55
C LYS A 153 22.72 7.05 3.17
N ASN A 154 23.12 7.00 4.43
CA ASN A 154 23.62 8.16 5.19
C ASN A 154 24.90 8.75 4.61
N ASP A 155 25.64 8.03 3.78
CA ASP A 155 26.80 8.52 3.02
C ASP A 155 26.43 9.52 1.91
N GLY A 156 25.15 9.68 1.62
CA GLY A 156 24.60 10.58 0.60
C GLY A 156 24.12 9.86 -0.65
N THR A 157 24.36 8.56 -0.79
CA THR A 157 23.88 7.76 -1.92
C THR A 157 22.36 7.71 -1.90
N ARG A 158 21.72 8.20 -2.95
CA ARG A 158 20.28 8.00 -3.20
C ARG A 158 20.12 6.69 -3.95
N LEU A 159 19.22 5.83 -3.50
CA LEU A 159 18.97 4.52 -4.11
C LEU A 159 17.77 4.58 -5.02
N LEU A 160 16.65 5.13 -4.52
CA LEU A 160 15.43 5.28 -5.28
C LEU A 160 14.56 6.42 -4.73
N THR A 161 13.57 6.81 -5.53
CA THR A 161 12.46 7.64 -5.09
C THR A 161 11.15 6.94 -5.47
N LEU A 162 10.28 6.70 -4.48
CA LEU A 162 8.91 6.28 -4.72
C LEU A 162 8.05 7.53 -4.92
N HIS A 163 7.30 7.57 -6.02
CA HIS A 163 6.33 8.61 -6.33
C HIS A 163 4.92 8.03 -6.31
N CYS A 164 4.00 8.71 -5.63
CA CYS A 164 2.57 8.42 -5.66
C CYS A 164 1.79 9.72 -5.40
N LYS A 165 0.87 10.07 -6.29
CA LYS A 165 0.19 11.38 -6.24
C LYS A 165 -1.08 11.38 -5.40
N ASP A 166 -1.73 10.24 -5.31
CA ASP A 166 -3.11 10.10 -4.83
C ASP A 166 -3.30 9.01 -3.77
N TRP A 167 -2.22 8.64 -3.07
CA TRP A 167 -2.33 7.73 -1.93
C TRP A 167 -3.23 8.29 -0.83
N SER A 168 -4.09 7.44 -0.29
CA SER A 168 -4.92 7.79 0.88
C SER A 168 -4.11 7.73 2.17
N ALA A 169 -3.12 6.85 2.20
CA ALA A 169 -2.17 6.71 3.29
C ALA A 169 -0.83 6.17 2.78
N VAL A 170 0.20 6.28 3.60
CA VAL A 170 1.48 5.63 3.38
C VAL A 170 1.89 4.83 4.62
N GLY A 171 2.32 3.60 4.39
CA GLY A 171 2.95 2.73 5.37
C GLY A 171 4.47 2.74 5.20
N LEU A 172 5.19 2.84 6.31
CA LEU A 172 6.64 2.65 6.38
C LEU A 172 6.87 1.51 7.36
N TRP A 173 7.54 0.45 6.91
CA TRP A 173 7.66 -0.73 7.76
C TRP A 173 8.93 -1.54 7.49
N THR A 174 9.42 -2.11 8.55
CA THR A 174 10.37 -3.22 8.55
C THR A 174 10.15 -4.07 9.79
N LYS A 175 10.55 -5.31 9.74
CA LYS A 175 10.73 -6.11 10.95
C LYS A 175 12.11 -5.81 11.52
N PRO A 176 12.25 -5.35 12.79
CA PRO A 176 13.55 -5.07 13.38
C PRO A 176 14.56 -6.19 13.15
N GLY A 177 15.75 -5.83 12.65
CA GLY A 177 16.81 -6.76 12.28
C GLY A 177 16.62 -7.51 10.96
N ALA A 178 15.56 -7.27 10.21
CA ALA A 178 15.38 -7.90 8.89
C ALA A 178 16.10 -7.08 7.78
N PRO A 179 16.61 -7.74 6.73
CA PRO A 179 17.39 -7.07 5.68
C PRO A 179 16.50 -6.43 4.59
N PHE A 180 15.41 -5.77 4.99
CA PHE A 180 14.53 -5.07 4.06
C PHE A 180 13.81 -3.90 4.73
N PHE A 181 13.33 -2.96 3.91
CA PHE A 181 12.49 -1.84 4.31
C PHE A 181 11.36 -1.66 3.30
N CYS A 182 10.13 -1.39 3.76
CA CYS A 182 8.96 -1.19 2.92
C CYS A 182 8.51 0.26 2.92
N ILE A 183 8.12 0.77 1.74
CA ILE A 183 7.42 2.04 1.55
C ILE A 183 6.12 1.71 0.81
N GLU A 184 5.00 1.76 1.50
CA GLU A 184 3.74 1.19 1.06
C GLU A 184 2.74 2.28 0.66
N PRO A 185 2.50 2.51 -0.65
CA PRO A 185 1.39 3.35 -1.09
C PRO A 185 0.06 2.62 -0.85
N LEU A 186 -0.88 3.30 -0.17
CA LEU A 186 -2.14 2.70 0.26
C LEU A 186 -3.32 3.54 -0.23
N TRP A 187 -4.32 2.88 -0.79
CA TRP A 187 -5.65 3.39 -1.10
C TRP A 187 -6.67 2.63 -0.25
N GLY A 188 -7.04 3.26 0.86
CA GLY A 188 -7.67 2.64 2.01
C GLY A 188 -6.64 2.19 3.06
N TRP A 189 -7.13 1.69 4.18
CA TRP A 189 -6.29 1.27 5.32
C TRP A 189 -6.99 0.23 6.20
N ALA A 190 -6.31 -0.27 7.23
CA ALA A 190 -6.83 -1.26 8.17
C ALA A 190 -8.07 -0.74 8.93
N ASP A 191 -8.84 -1.65 9.51
CA ASP A 191 -9.93 -1.30 10.40
C ASP A 191 -9.44 -0.71 11.72
N SER A 192 -10.34 0.01 12.41
CA SER A 192 -10.18 0.41 13.81
C SER A 192 -10.53 -0.75 14.76
N LEU A 193 -9.94 -0.75 15.95
CA LEU A 193 -10.34 -1.66 17.04
C LEU A 193 -11.81 -1.53 17.43
N ASP A 194 -12.38 -0.32 17.25
CA ASP A 194 -13.77 -0.01 17.57
C ASP A 194 -14.73 -0.28 16.40
N SER A 195 -14.22 -0.82 15.28
CA SER A 195 -15.03 -1.14 14.11
C SER A 195 -16.06 -2.22 14.45
N ASP A 196 -17.28 -2.04 13.98
CA ASP A 196 -18.32 -3.08 13.99
C ASP A 196 -18.05 -4.20 12.97
N SER A 197 -16.93 -4.09 12.25
CA SER A 197 -16.51 -4.98 11.17
C SER A 197 -17.49 -5.01 9.98
N THR A 198 -18.32 -4.00 9.83
CA THR A 198 -19.24 -3.85 8.69
C THR A 198 -18.51 -3.18 7.53
N LEU A 199 -18.45 -3.86 6.39
CA LEU A 199 -17.62 -3.43 5.25
C LEU A 199 -18.07 -2.08 4.67
N ASP A 200 -19.37 -1.83 4.61
CA ASP A 200 -19.95 -0.59 4.06
C ASP A 200 -19.66 0.63 4.96
N CYS A 201 -19.40 0.41 6.25
CA CYS A 201 -19.07 1.46 7.23
C CYS A 201 -17.56 1.58 7.48
N LYS A 202 -16.75 0.74 6.83
CA LYS A 202 -15.30 0.75 7.02
C LYS A 202 -14.70 2.09 6.60
N GLU A 203 -13.94 2.73 7.51
CA GLU A 203 -13.21 3.96 7.22
C GLU A 203 -12.21 3.74 6.07
N GLY A 204 -12.20 4.65 5.10
CA GLY A 204 -11.29 4.58 3.95
C GLY A 204 -11.62 3.52 2.90
N ILE A 205 -12.79 2.86 3.01
CA ILE A 205 -13.25 1.93 1.97
C ILE A 205 -13.58 2.70 0.69
N MET A 206 -13.15 2.19 -0.44
CA MET A 206 -13.49 2.74 -1.76
C MET A 206 -14.71 2.03 -2.32
N ARG A 207 -15.43 2.76 -3.17
CA ARG A 207 -16.66 2.29 -3.81
C ARG A 207 -16.52 2.41 -5.32
N LEU A 208 -16.90 1.37 -6.04
CA LEU A 208 -16.86 1.37 -7.50
C LEU A 208 -18.20 0.87 -8.06
N ALA A 209 -18.87 1.75 -8.77
CA ALA A 209 -20.15 1.45 -9.39
C ALA A 209 -20.05 0.32 -10.43
N PRO A 210 -21.16 -0.37 -10.75
CA PRO A 210 -21.21 -1.37 -11.81
C PRO A 210 -20.64 -0.85 -13.13
N LEU A 211 -19.87 -1.69 -13.81
CA LEU A 211 -19.27 -1.41 -15.13
C LEU A 211 -18.29 -0.21 -15.15
N HIS A 212 -17.85 0.25 -13.98
CA HIS A 212 -16.83 1.29 -13.87
C HIS A 212 -15.46 0.70 -13.60
N LYS A 213 -14.43 1.51 -13.93
CA LYS A 213 -13.02 1.22 -13.70
C LYS A 213 -12.40 2.37 -12.88
N GLN A 214 -11.50 2.02 -11.97
CA GLN A 214 -10.66 2.96 -11.25
C GLN A 214 -9.20 2.53 -11.34
N GLU A 215 -8.29 3.49 -11.49
CA GLU A 215 -6.86 3.24 -11.63
C GLU A 215 -6.09 3.92 -10.50
N PHE A 216 -5.00 3.28 -10.09
CA PHE A 216 -4.09 3.71 -9.04
C PHE A 216 -2.67 3.44 -9.50
N GLU A 217 -1.77 4.38 -9.24
CA GLU A 217 -0.42 4.29 -9.77
C GLU A 217 0.61 4.80 -8.77
N TYR A 218 1.73 4.10 -8.74
CA TYR A 218 2.96 4.61 -8.17
C TYR A 218 4.15 4.21 -9.04
N SER A 219 5.26 4.91 -8.88
CA SER A 219 6.49 4.57 -9.60
C SER A 219 7.71 4.57 -8.69
N LEU A 220 8.70 3.81 -9.11
CA LEU A 220 10.02 3.72 -8.47
C LEU A 220 11.04 4.26 -9.45
N GLU A 221 11.62 5.41 -9.15
CA GLU A 221 12.74 5.99 -9.89
C GLU A 221 14.05 5.54 -9.24
N LEU A 222 14.93 4.90 -10.00
CA LEU A 222 16.25 4.44 -9.55
C LEU A 222 17.31 5.51 -9.80
N HIS A 223 18.25 5.67 -8.88
CA HIS A 223 19.34 6.67 -8.94
C HIS A 223 20.71 6.03 -9.00
#